data_185fdb8fbeff5eaa1d79fe18b6133de1
#
_entry.id   185fdb8fbeff5eaa1d79fe18b6133de1
#
_cell.length_a   1.000
_cell.length_b   1.000
_cell.length_c   1.000
_cell.angle_alpha   90.00
_cell.angle_beta   90.00
_cell.angle_gamma   90.00
#
_symmetry.space_group_name_H-M   'P 1'
#
loop_
_entity.id
_entity.type
_entity.pdbx_description
1 polymer ?
#
loop_
_entity_poly.entity_id
_entity_poly.type
_entity_poly.pdbx_seq_one_letter_code
_entity_poly.pdbx_strand_id
1 'polypeptide(L)'
;MKSSEIVKKALHKADVVLYPVAGRKDKVIITMSGSEGGLEHAGKLAGFLQDNGIPALALGYFKTKHSVKSLNKIELENVKAAIGWLKELGYEKIGIEGCSKGAEYAAAAAVEFHELSCVILKIPSWFYGEGMSGTKPSGASSWSYEGKEIPFTPYKTRKLPVVQEMLKNKEYNILAINTGKKVVPDSIIPIEKIEAPVLMFSTEVDTIWPSKESCEKLQERLDVNDFAYPHKHICFEHISHMMLENCGAAIKYFIKSEKQFPQECAKERVVMGQECIKWIEEVW
;
A
#
# COMPACT_ATOMS: atom_id res chain seq x y z
N MET A 1 -30.15 9.25 -2.16
CA MET A 1 -28.97 10.13 -2.13
C MET A 1 -28.34 10.10 -3.50
N LYS A 2 -28.11 11.27 -4.15
CA LYS A 2 -27.40 11.30 -5.44
C LYS A 2 -25.99 10.80 -5.18
N SER A 3 -25.56 9.71 -5.85
CA SER A 3 -24.15 9.29 -5.86
C SER A 3 -23.35 10.49 -6.36
N SER A 4 -22.42 10.95 -5.57
CA SER A 4 -21.50 11.99 -5.99
C SER A 4 -20.69 11.42 -7.17
N GLU A 5 -20.62 12.17 -8.25
CA GLU A 5 -20.06 11.70 -9.51
C GLU A 5 -18.57 11.41 -9.37
N ILE A 6 -18.14 10.24 -9.83
CA ILE A 6 -16.72 9.84 -9.84
C ILE A 6 -15.95 10.76 -10.79
N VAL A 7 -14.88 11.40 -10.29
CA VAL A 7 -14.05 12.32 -11.09
C VAL A 7 -12.72 11.66 -11.43
N LYS A 8 -12.38 11.63 -12.73
CA LYS A 8 -11.10 11.13 -13.25
C LYS A 8 -10.24 12.30 -13.69
N LYS A 9 -8.95 12.28 -13.31
CA LYS A 9 -8.00 13.34 -13.66
C LYS A 9 -6.59 12.76 -13.80
N ALA A 10 -5.74 13.41 -14.59
CA ALA A 10 -4.29 13.19 -14.57
C ALA A 10 -3.64 14.25 -13.69
N LEU A 11 -2.77 13.85 -12.77
CA LEU A 11 -2.03 14.71 -11.86
C LEU A 11 -0.55 14.34 -11.91
N HIS A 12 0.33 15.31 -12.20
CA HIS A 12 1.75 15.09 -12.40
C HIS A 12 1.98 13.91 -13.38
N LYS A 13 2.56 12.78 -12.92
CA LYS A 13 2.79 11.56 -13.71
C LYS A 13 1.93 10.39 -13.20
N ALA A 14 0.67 10.65 -12.85
CA ALA A 14 -0.27 9.67 -12.35
C ALA A 14 -1.69 9.92 -12.87
N ASP A 15 -2.49 8.88 -12.92
CA ASP A 15 -3.94 9.00 -13.11
C ASP A 15 -4.64 8.82 -11.76
N VAL A 16 -5.67 9.61 -11.50
CA VAL A 16 -6.46 9.51 -10.27
C VAL A 16 -7.95 9.36 -10.55
N VAL A 17 -8.62 8.69 -9.61
CA VAL A 17 -10.08 8.55 -9.60
C VAL A 17 -10.57 8.90 -8.20
N LEU A 18 -11.32 10.00 -8.08
CA LEU A 18 -11.93 10.43 -6.84
C LEU A 18 -13.29 9.76 -6.65
N TYR A 19 -13.50 9.18 -5.49
CA TYR A 19 -14.70 8.57 -4.95
C TYR A 19 -15.27 9.47 -3.85
N PRO A 20 -16.03 10.52 -4.20
CA PRO A 20 -16.50 11.48 -3.21
C PRO A 20 -17.72 10.94 -2.45
N VAL A 21 -17.92 11.45 -1.24
CA VAL A 21 -19.13 11.23 -0.43
C VAL A 21 -19.83 12.57 -0.23
N ALA A 22 -21.13 12.62 -0.50
CA ALA A 22 -21.90 13.86 -0.41
C ALA A 22 -21.86 14.45 1.01
N GLY A 23 -21.50 15.74 1.11
CA GLY A 23 -21.43 16.45 2.39
C GLY A 23 -20.19 16.14 3.25
N ARG A 24 -19.29 15.23 2.84
CA ARG A 24 -18.06 14.90 3.56
C ARG A 24 -16.86 15.61 2.92
N LYS A 25 -16.22 16.50 3.67
CA LYS A 25 -14.96 17.19 3.31
C LYS A 25 -13.96 17.21 4.46
N ASP A 26 -14.37 16.72 5.60
CA ASP A 26 -13.56 16.65 6.82
C ASP A 26 -12.31 15.77 6.63
N LYS A 27 -12.41 14.66 5.88
CA LYS A 27 -11.29 13.76 5.59
C LYS A 27 -11.42 13.05 4.24
N VAL A 28 -10.29 12.63 3.68
CA VAL A 28 -10.19 11.83 2.46
C VAL A 28 -8.96 10.93 2.51
N ILE A 29 -9.06 9.70 1.98
CA ILE A 29 -7.94 8.74 1.92
C ILE A 29 -7.44 8.60 0.49
N ILE A 30 -6.14 8.79 0.26
CA ILE A 30 -5.46 8.40 -0.98
C ILE A 30 -5.18 6.90 -0.91
N THR A 31 -5.70 6.12 -1.86
CA THR A 31 -5.51 4.66 -1.91
C THR A 31 -4.58 4.25 -3.05
N MET A 32 -3.72 3.25 -2.81
CA MET A 32 -2.71 2.81 -3.77
C MET A 32 -2.62 1.29 -3.85
N SER A 33 -2.47 0.79 -5.08
CA SER A 33 -2.23 -0.62 -5.40
C SER A 33 -0.78 -1.04 -5.15
N GLY A 34 -0.50 -2.34 -5.18
CA GLY A 34 0.84 -2.92 -5.07
C GLY A 34 1.62 -2.95 -6.38
N SER A 35 2.47 -3.97 -6.56
CA SER A 35 3.36 -4.14 -7.72
C SER A 35 2.64 -4.47 -9.02
N GLU A 36 1.36 -4.77 -8.99
CA GLU A 36 0.51 -4.92 -10.18
C GLU A 36 0.30 -3.60 -10.91
N GLY A 37 0.25 -2.47 -10.19
CA GLY A 37 0.01 -1.14 -10.72
C GLY A 37 -1.40 -0.93 -11.25
N GLY A 38 -1.60 0.11 -12.04
CA GLY A 38 -2.91 0.49 -12.55
C GLY A 38 -3.80 1.13 -11.47
N LEU A 39 -5.10 1.17 -11.74
CA LEU A 39 -6.11 1.77 -10.85
C LEU A 39 -7.08 0.74 -10.26
N GLU A 40 -7.01 -0.54 -10.69
CA GLU A 40 -8.04 -1.52 -10.31
C GLU A 40 -8.07 -1.78 -8.81
N HIS A 41 -6.94 -2.16 -8.20
CA HIS A 41 -6.89 -2.45 -6.77
C HIS A 41 -7.03 -1.18 -5.93
N ALA A 42 -6.37 -0.09 -6.32
CA ALA A 42 -6.56 1.22 -5.67
C ALA A 42 -8.04 1.64 -5.69
N GLY A 43 -8.74 1.42 -6.82
CA GLY A 43 -10.17 1.67 -6.95
C GLY A 43 -11.05 0.76 -6.09
N LYS A 44 -10.65 -0.49 -5.85
CA LYS A 44 -11.38 -1.39 -4.93
C LYS A 44 -11.27 -0.91 -3.48
N LEU A 45 -10.06 -0.48 -3.05
CA LEU A 45 -9.86 0.14 -1.73
C LEU A 45 -10.69 1.42 -1.59
N ALA A 46 -10.61 2.32 -2.59
CA ALA A 46 -11.38 3.56 -2.59
C ALA A 46 -12.89 3.33 -2.58
N GLY A 47 -13.39 2.36 -3.36
CA GLY A 47 -14.80 1.98 -3.38
C GLY A 47 -15.28 1.44 -2.05
N PHE A 48 -14.49 0.59 -1.39
CA PHE A 48 -14.80 0.10 -0.04
C PHE A 48 -14.93 1.26 0.97
N LEU A 49 -14.01 2.22 0.94
CA LEU A 49 -14.09 3.41 1.81
C LEU A 49 -15.32 4.25 1.49
N GLN A 50 -15.62 4.51 0.20
CA GLN A 50 -16.82 5.25 -0.22
C GLN A 50 -18.11 4.56 0.23
N ASP A 51 -18.20 3.24 0.11
CA ASP A 51 -19.37 2.44 0.55
C ASP A 51 -19.58 2.55 2.07
N ASN A 52 -18.51 2.84 2.82
CA ASN A 52 -18.55 3.11 4.27
C ASN A 52 -18.58 4.60 4.62
N GLY A 53 -18.90 5.48 3.66
CA GLY A 53 -19.09 6.90 3.90
C GLY A 53 -17.81 7.74 4.00
N ILE A 54 -16.65 7.19 3.62
CA ILE A 54 -15.35 7.86 3.65
C ILE A 54 -14.95 8.23 2.23
N PRO A 55 -14.74 9.53 1.90
CA PRO A 55 -14.21 9.92 0.61
C PRO A 55 -12.82 9.33 0.36
N ALA A 56 -12.56 8.88 -0.87
CA ALA A 56 -11.26 8.30 -1.21
C ALA A 56 -10.80 8.70 -2.63
N LEU A 57 -9.48 8.71 -2.83
CA LEU A 57 -8.83 9.00 -4.09
C LEU A 57 -7.95 7.80 -4.49
N ALA A 58 -8.35 7.03 -5.50
CA ALA A 58 -7.49 6.01 -6.08
C ALA A 58 -6.38 6.67 -6.90
N LEU A 59 -5.12 6.39 -6.56
CA LEU A 59 -3.93 6.91 -7.21
C LEU A 59 -3.22 5.81 -8.01
N GLY A 60 -3.22 5.93 -9.32
CA GLY A 60 -2.50 5.05 -10.26
C GLY A 60 -1.12 5.64 -10.61
N TYR A 61 -0.11 5.33 -9.80
CA TYR A 61 1.23 5.91 -9.89
C TYR A 61 2.13 5.23 -10.93
N PHE A 62 1.75 4.06 -11.47
CA PHE A 62 2.39 3.43 -12.63
C PHE A 62 1.44 2.47 -13.37
N LYS A 63 1.78 2.09 -14.61
CA LYS A 63 0.94 1.30 -15.53
C LYS A 63 -0.44 1.89 -15.79
N THR A 64 -0.58 3.21 -15.74
CA THR A 64 -1.76 3.93 -16.20
C THR A 64 -1.47 4.70 -17.49
N LYS A 65 -2.43 5.44 -18.00
CA LYS A 65 -2.27 6.17 -19.27
C LYS A 65 -1.17 7.23 -19.19
N HIS A 66 -1.14 8.01 -18.11
CA HIS A 66 -0.25 9.16 -17.95
C HIS A 66 0.94 8.89 -17.01
N SER A 67 1.09 7.64 -16.54
CA SER A 67 2.19 7.24 -15.65
C SER A 67 3.27 6.43 -16.37
N VAL A 68 4.40 6.24 -15.68
CA VAL A 68 5.47 5.34 -16.11
C VAL A 68 4.95 3.89 -16.23
N LYS A 69 5.60 3.07 -17.09
CA LYS A 69 5.14 1.71 -17.37
C LYS A 69 5.77 0.65 -16.46
N SER A 70 6.83 0.99 -15.75
CA SER A 70 7.55 0.11 -14.83
C SER A 70 7.60 0.68 -13.43
N LEU A 71 7.69 -0.21 -12.44
CA LEU A 71 7.86 0.15 -11.03
C LEU A 71 9.35 0.52 -10.81
N ASN A 72 9.74 1.71 -11.23
CA ASN A 72 11.12 2.15 -11.25
C ASN A 72 11.20 3.67 -11.16
N LYS A 73 11.87 4.19 -10.12
CA LYS A 73 12.07 5.62 -9.87
C LYS A 73 10.77 6.43 -9.95
N ILE A 74 9.72 5.90 -9.35
CA ILE A 74 8.43 6.58 -9.30
C ILE A 74 8.55 7.76 -8.36
N GLU A 75 8.14 8.92 -8.83
CA GLU A 75 8.27 10.19 -8.12
C GLU A 75 7.24 10.32 -7.01
N LEU A 76 7.67 10.68 -5.78
CA LEU A 76 6.76 10.97 -4.67
C LEU A 76 5.88 12.19 -4.96
N GLU A 77 6.30 13.05 -5.87
CA GLU A 77 5.57 14.23 -6.36
C GLU A 77 4.18 13.90 -6.90
N ASN A 78 3.91 12.65 -7.31
CA ASN A 78 2.56 12.22 -7.65
C ASN A 78 1.61 12.33 -6.44
N VAL A 79 2.07 11.96 -5.24
CA VAL A 79 1.30 12.10 -4.00
C VAL A 79 1.17 13.57 -3.61
N LYS A 80 2.25 14.36 -3.74
CA LYS A 80 2.23 15.81 -3.50
C LYS A 80 1.18 16.52 -4.37
N ALA A 81 1.13 16.16 -5.65
CA ALA A 81 0.12 16.70 -6.57
C ALA A 81 -1.31 16.28 -6.19
N ALA A 82 -1.50 15.03 -5.71
CA ALA A 82 -2.79 14.56 -5.22
C ALA A 82 -3.24 15.34 -3.96
N ILE A 83 -2.33 15.55 -2.99
CA ILE A 83 -2.57 16.35 -1.79
C ILE A 83 -3.00 17.78 -2.18
N GLY A 84 -2.26 18.44 -3.08
CA GLY A 84 -2.59 19.78 -3.54
C GLY A 84 -3.99 19.86 -4.15
N TRP A 85 -4.32 18.92 -5.04
CA TRP A 85 -5.65 18.89 -5.66
C TRP A 85 -6.78 18.60 -4.65
N LEU A 86 -6.58 17.70 -3.68
CA LEU A 86 -7.57 17.44 -2.64
C LEU A 86 -7.82 18.66 -1.74
N LYS A 87 -6.75 19.41 -1.39
CA LYS A 87 -6.87 20.70 -0.67
C LYS A 87 -7.67 21.73 -1.49
N GLU A 88 -7.39 21.86 -2.80
CA GLU A 88 -8.17 22.73 -3.70
C GLU A 88 -9.66 22.36 -3.73
N LEU A 89 -9.99 21.08 -3.60
CA LEU A 89 -11.36 20.59 -3.51
C LEU A 89 -12.01 20.78 -2.13
N GLY A 90 -11.27 21.35 -1.17
CA GLY A 90 -11.75 21.68 0.17
C GLY A 90 -11.73 20.51 1.17
N TYR A 91 -10.93 19.46 0.94
CA TYR A 91 -10.71 18.41 1.95
C TYR A 91 -9.76 18.94 3.03
N GLU A 92 -10.16 18.76 4.29
CA GLU A 92 -9.45 19.30 5.46
C GLU A 92 -8.30 18.39 5.90
N LYS A 93 -8.56 17.10 6.04
CA LYS A 93 -7.58 16.07 6.42
C LYS A 93 -7.37 15.09 5.28
N ILE A 94 -6.12 14.73 5.04
CA ILE A 94 -5.74 13.80 3.97
C ILE A 94 -4.95 12.66 4.59
N GLY A 95 -5.47 11.44 4.46
CA GLY A 95 -4.77 10.21 4.82
C GLY A 95 -4.27 9.46 3.58
N ILE A 96 -3.48 8.41 3.83
CA ILE A 96 -2.93 7.57 2.77
C ILE A 96 -3.02 6.10 3.16
N GLU A 97 -3.44 5.26 2.22
CA GLU A 97 -3.52 3.81 2.37
C GLU A 97 -2.82 3.13 1.19
N GLY A 98 -1.95 2.19 1.48
CA GLY A 98 -1.27 1.41 0.45
C GLY A 98 -1.20 -0.08 0.78
N CYS A 99 -1.13 -0.91 -0.27
CA CYS A 99 -0.98 -2.36 -0.16
C CYS A 99 0.34 -2.81 -0.82
N SER A 100 1.13 -3.66 -0.14
CA SER A 100 2.38 -4.22 -0.68
C SER A 100 3.37 -3.11 -1.10
N LYS A 101 3.77 -3.03 -2.37
CA LYS A 101 4.58 -1.91 -2.90
C LYS A 101 3.89 -0.55 -2.75
N GLY A 102 2.57 -0.51 -2.78
CA GLY A 102 1.82 0.71 -2.47
C GLY A 102 1.95 1.13 -1.01
N ALA A 103 2.08 0.18 -0.07
CA ALA A 103 2.35 0.49 1.34
C ALA A 103 3.76 1.07 1.54
N GLU A 104 4.76 0.55 0.81
CA GLU A 104 6.11 1.12 0.79
C GLU A 104 6.11 2.55 0.23
N TYR A 105 5.34 2.80 -0.86
CA TYR A 105 5.17 4.13 -1.44
C TYR A 105 4.41 5.09 -0.51
N ALA A 106 3.36 4.59 0.17
CA ALA A 106 2.63 5.36 1.16
C ALA A 106 3.52 5.78 2.34
N ALA A 107 4.34 4.86 2.86
CA ALA A 107 5.29 5.17 3.93
C ALA A 107 6.34 6.19 3.47
N ALA A 108 6.90 6.04 2.26
CA ALA A 108 7.84 7.00 1.68
C ALA A 108 7.21 8.41 1.56
N ALA A 109 5.99 8.49 1.06
CA ALA A 109 5.28 9.76 0.92
C ALA A 109 4.96 10.39 2.29
N ALA A 110 4.57 9.58 3.29
CA ALA A 110 4.24 10.09 4.62
C ALA A 110 5.46 10.55 5.42
N VAL A 111 6.65 9.99 5.14
CA VAL A 111 7.93 10.49 5.68
C VAL A 111 8.27 11.88 5.14
N GLU A 112 7.92 12.17 3.89
CA GLU A 112 8.27 13.43 3.21
C GLU A 112 7.18 14.52 3.29
N PHE A 113 5.90 14.10 3.38
CA PHE A 113 4.76 15.03 3.30
C PHE A 113 3.95 15.00 4.60
N HIS A 114 4.27 15.91 5.52
CA HIS A 114 3.60 16.08 6.82
C HIS A 114 2.12 16.52 6.73
N GLU A 115 1.65 16.84 5.52
CA GLU A 115 0.22 17.05 5.26
C GLU A 115 -0.60 15.76 5.29
N LEU A 116 0.05 14.60 5.21
CA LEU A 116 -0.59 13.30 5.40
C LEU A 116 -0.79 13.04 6.89
N SER A 117 -2.03 13.05 7.33
CA SER A 117 -2.40 13.01 8.75
C SER A 117 -2.97 11.66 9.21
N CYS A 118 -2.97 10.63 8.36
CA CYS A 118 -3.28 9.24 8.70
C CYS A 118 -2.58 8.30 7.71
N VAL A 119 -1.99 7.21 8.20
CA VAL A 119 -1.25 6.24 7.38
C VAL A 119 -1.75 4.84 7.67
N ILE A 120 -2.16 4.12 6.61
CA ILE A 120 -2.59 2.71 6.68
C ILE A 120 -1.72 1.89 5.73
N LEU A 121 -0.98 0.93 6.28
CA LEU A 121 -0.02 0.10 5.56
C LEU A 121 -0.44 -1.37 5.60
N LYS A 122 -0.87 -1.91 4.46
CA LYS A 122 -1.20 -3.32 4.31
C LYS A 122 -0.01 -4.08 3.75
N ILE A 123 0.49 -5.07 4.50
CA ILE A 123 1.65 -5.89 4.10
C ILE A 123 2.86 -5.07 3.63
N PRO A 124 3.32 -4.08 4.43
CA PRO A 124 4.45 -3.23 4.07
C PRO A 124 5.77 -3.98 4.03
N SER A 125 6.77 -3.38 3.40
CA SER A 125 8.18 -3.62 3.67
C SER A 125 8.67 -2.69 4.78
N TRP A 126 9.71 -3.07 5.51
CA TRP A 126 10.39 -2.21 6.48
C TRP A 126 11.60 -1.46 5.90
N PHE A 127 11.85 -1.68 4.60
CA PHE A 127 12.87 -0.98 3.83
C PHE A 127 12.39 -0.70 2.42
N TYR A 128 12.98 0.29 1.78
CA TYR A 128 12.75 0.60 0.38
C TYR A 128 13.44 -0.44 -0.51
N GLY A 129 12.67 -1.07 -1.37
CA GLY A 129 13.16 -2.13 -2.25
C GLY A 129 13.49 -1.67 -3.66
N GLU A 130 14.28 -2.51 -4.34
CA GLU A 130 14.57 -2.34 -5.76
C GLU A 130 13.29 -2.25 -6.59
N GLY A 131 13.34 -1.46 -7.65
CA GLY A 131 12.28 -1.38 -8.65
C GLY A 131 12.20 -2.60 -9.54
N MET A 132 11.14 -2.68 -10.33
CA MET A 132 10.85 -3.81 -11.23
C MET A 132 10.45 -3.34 -12.62
N SER A 133 10.94 -4.02 -13.65
CA SER A 133 10.47 -3.93 -15.03
C SER A 133 9.88 -5.28 -15.43
N GLY A 134 8.56 -5.41 -15.36
CA GLY A 134 7.86 -6.68 -15.42
C GLY A 134 8.25 -7.57 -14.23
N THR A 135 8.82 -8.75 -14.48
CA THR A 135 9.33 -9.69 -13.45
C THR A 135 10.84 -9.57 -13.21
N LYS A 136 11.50 -8.57 -13.80
CA LYS A 136 12.95 -8.38 -13.66
C LYS A 136 13.23 -7.21 -12.71
N PRO A 137 14.14 -7.39 -11.74
CA PRO A 137 14.69 -6.28 -10.97
C PRO A 137 15.31 -5.22 -11.90
N SER A 138 15.07 -3.95 -11.59
CA SER A 138 15.46 -2.83 -12.47
C SER A 138 16.92 -2.40 -12.33
N GLY A 139 17.57 -2.75 -11.22
CA GLY A 139 18.89 -2.22 -10.85
C GLY A 139 18.85 -0.83 -10.22
N ALA A 140 17.65 -0.30 -9.95
CA ALA A 140 17.42 1.03 -9.39
C ALA A 140 16.31 0.98 -8.34
N SER A 141 16.14 2.05 -7.55
CA SER A 141 15.05 2.16 -6.58
C SER A 141 13.66 2.08 -7.22
N SER A 142 12.68 1.62 -6.47
CA SER A 142 11.27 1.81 -6.84
C SER A 142 10.90 3.29 -6.86
N TRP A 143 11.52 4.12 -6.02
CA TRP A 143 11.09 5.48 -5.68
C TRP A 143 12.15 6.53 -5.94
N SER A 144 11.70 7.76 -6.19
CA SER A 144 12.51 8.96 -6.28
C SER A 144 11.79 10.17 -5.69
N TYR A 145 12.55 11.15 -5.23
CA TYR A 145 12.05 12.41 -4.75
C TYR A 145 13.01 13.56 -5.13
N GLU A 146 12.49 14.68 -5.61
CA GLU A 146 13.26 15.82 -6.11
C GLU A 146 14.36 15.43 -7.11
N GLY A 147 14.01 14.50 -8.01
CA GLY A 147 14.92 13.99 -9.04
C GLY A 147 16.02 13.06 -8.53
N LYS A 148 16.04 12.75 -7.23
CA LYS A 148 17.01 11.84 -6.61
C LYS A 148 16.38 10.48 -6.32
N GLU A 149 17.15 9.43 -6.56
CA GLU A 149 16.77 8.06 -6.23
C GLU A 149 16.81 7.86 -4.70
N ILE A 150 15.74 7.31 -4.14
CA ILE A 150 15.72 6.94 -2.72
C ILE A 150 16.60 5.70 -2.53
N PRO A 151 17.48 5.65 -1.50
CA PRO A 151 18.29 4.46 -1.22
C PRO A 151 17.44 3.21 -1.12
N PHE A 152 17.92 2.09 -1.66
CA PHE A 152 17.14 0.84 -1.74
C PHE A 152 17.98 -0.41 -1.47
N THR A 153 17.31 -1.47 -1.05
CA THR A 153 17.88 -2.81 -0.96
C THR A 153 17.60 -3.58 -2.27
N PRO A 154 18.66 -4.04 -2.98
CA PRO A 154 18.48 -4.77 -4.23
C PRO A 154 17.94 -6.18 -3.99
N TYR A 155 17.19 -6.74 -4.96
CA TYR A 155 16.76 -8.13 -4.93
C TYR A 155 17.94 -9.12 -5.05
N LYS A 156 17.81 -10.26 -4.38
CA LYS A 156 18.85 -11.33 -4.42
C LYS A 156 19.05 -11.92 -5.81
N THR A 157 18.00 -12.01 -6.60
CA THR A 157 18.00 -12.60 -7.95
C THR A 157 17.68 -11.57 -9.02
N ARG A 158 18.21 -11.77 -10.22
CA ARG A 158 17.91 -10.93 -11.40
C ARG A 158 16.70 -11.39 -12.20
N LYS A 159 16.05 -12.48 -11.78
CA LYS A 159 14.82 -12.97 -12.40
C LYS A 159 13.92 -13.58 -11.30
N LEU A 160 12.79 -12.95 -11.06
CA LEU A 160 11.79 -13.50 -10.15
C LEU A 160 10.98 -14.58 -10.86
N PRO A 161 11.00 -15.83 -10.39
CA PRO A 161 10.33 -16.95 -11.06
C PRO A 161 8.83 -17.00 -10.74
N VAL A 162 8.15 -15.86 -10.75
CA VAL A 162 6.75 -15.71 -10.33
C VAL A 162 5.82 -16.69 -11.03
N VAL A 163 5.90 -16.79 -12.36
CA VAL A 163 5.06 -17.70 -13.16
C VAL A 163 5.38 -19.16 -12.87
N GLN A 164 6.67 -19.49 -12.75
CA GLN A 164 7.12 -20.86 -12.47
C GLN A 164 6.66 -21.33 -11.09
N GLU A 165 6.75 -20.46 -10.06
CA GLU A 165 6.28 -20.74 -8.71
C GLU A 165 4.76 -20.88 -8.65
N MET A 166 4.00 -20.02 -9.34
CA MET A 166 2.55 -20.16 -9.47
C MET A 166 2.15 -21.51 -10.07
N LEU A 167 2.78 -21.92 -11.17
CA LEU A 167 2.43 -23.18 -11.83
C LEU A 167 2.78 -24.39 -10.99
N LYS A 168 3.94 -24.37 -10.32
CA LYS A 168 4.46 -25.48 -9.51
C LYS A 168 3.77 -25.60 -8.15
N ASN A 169 3.65 -24.51 -7.43
CA ASN A 169 3.21 -24.49 -6.05
C ASN A 169 1.76 -23.95 -5.88
N LYS A 170 1.15 -23.49 -6.98
CA LYS A 170 -0.15 -22.78 -6.98
C LYS A 170 -0.16 -21.61 -6.00
N GLU A 171 0.96 -20.96 -5.86
CA GLU A 171 1.19 -19.88 -4.92
C GLU A 171 2.31 -18.97 -5.40
N TYR A 172 2.22 -17.66 -5.09
CA TYR A 172 3.29 -16.70 -5.38
C TYR A 172 4.42 -16.83 -4.34
N ASN A 173 5.07 -17.98 -4.27
CA ASN A 173 6.13 -18.22 -3.30
C ASN A 173 7.46 -17.61 -3.75
N ILE A 174 7.61 -16.31 -3.59
CA ILE A 174 8.85 -15.57 -3.86
C ILE A 174 9.57 -15.13 -2.59
N LEU A 175 9.02 -15.41 -1.43
CA LEU A 175 9.56 -15.05 -0.12
C LEU A 175 11.01 -15.51 0.06
N ALA A 176 11.28 -16.79 -0.20
CA ALA A 176 12.63 -17.38 -0.07
C ALA A 176 13.69 -16.73 -1.01
N ILE A 177 13.25 -16.09 -2.09
CA ILE A 177 14.11 -15.39 -3.04
C ILE A 177 14.43 -13.98 -2.54
N ASN A 178 13.51 -13.36 -1.82
CA ASN A 178 13.63 -11.98 -1.34
C ASN A 178 14.35 -11.86 0.00
N THR A 179 14.28 -12.88 0.87
CA THR A 179 14.76 -12.81 2.27
C THR A 179 16.25 -13.07 2.47
N GLY A 180 16.98 -13.45 1.46
CA GLY A 180 18.39 -13.88 1.63
C GLY A 180 19.45 -12.80 1.48
N LYS A 181 19.11 -11.52 1.33
CA LYS A 181 20.08 -10.41 1.27
C LYS A 181 20.12 -9.60 2.55
N LYS A 182 21.30 -9.12 2.87
CA LYS A 182 21.48 -8.10 3.91
C LYS A 182 20.81 -6.81 3.45
N VAL A 183 19.93 -6.29 4.28
CA VAL A 183 19.26 -4.99 4.03
C VAL A 183 20.31 -3.88 4.07
N VAL A 184 20.26 -2.99 3.10
CA VAL A 184 21.13 -1.79 3.05
C VAL A 184 20.64 -0.82 4.12
N PRO A 185 21.50 -0.37 5.08
CA PRO A 185 21.05 0.47 6.19
C PRO A 185 20.32 1.74 5.76
N ASP A 186 20.80 2.43 4.73
CA ASP A 186 20.22 3.67 4.23
C ASP A 186 18.86 3.47 3.54
N SER A 187 18.48 2.22 3.26
CA SER A 187 17.18 1.89 2.69
C SER A 187 16.09 1.61 3.73
N ILE A 188 16.44 1.57 5.01
CA ILE A 188 15.46 1.33 6.08
C ILE A 188 14.48 2.51 6.11
N ILE A 189 13.18 2.20 6.10
CA ILE A 189 12.13 3.22 6.14
C ILE A 189 12.19 3.93 7.49
N PRO A 190 12.44 5.26 7.52
CA PRO A 190 12.48 6.03 8.77
C PRO A 190 11.05 6.36 9.23
N ILE A 191 10.26 5.30 9.56
CA ILE A 191 8.83 5.40 9.87
C ILE A 191 8.54 6.30 11.07
N GLU A 192 9.50 6.47 11.97
CA GLU A 192 9.41 7.36 13.12
C GLU A 192 9.36 8.85 12.76
N LYS A 193 9.67 9.20 11.49
CA LYS A 193 9.55 10.57 10.98
C LYS A 193 8.14 10.92 10.49
N ILE A 194 7.23 9.95 10.46
CA ILE A 194 5.83 10.19 10.10
C ILE A 194 5.17 11.01 11.21
N GLU A 195 4.44 12.07 10.85
CA GLU A 195 3.71 12.93 11.79
C GLU A 195 2.21 12.62 11.79
N ALA A 196 1.83 11.35 11.89
CA ALA A 196 0.45 10.89 11.79
C ALA A 196 0.24 9.55 12.49
N PRO A 197 -0.99 9.19 12.93
CA PRO A 197 -1.33 7.84 13.35
C PRO A 197 -1.03 6.80 12.27
N VAL A 198 -0.44 5.65 12.66
CA VAL A 198 -0.01 4.57 11.74
C VAL A 198 -0.71 3.26 12.09
N LEU A 199 -1.50 2.72 11.14
CA LEU A 199 -2.09 1.38 11.22
C LEU A 199 -1.38 0.44 10.26
N MET A 200 -0.93 -0.72 10.74
CA MET A 200 -0.24 -1.72 9.94
C MET A 200 -0.97 -3.06 9.99
N PHE A 201 -1.05 -3.72 8.83
CA PHE A 201 -1.57 -5.08 8.71
C PHE A 201 -0.55 -6.01 8.10
N SER A 202 -0.46 -7.22 8.64
CA SER A 202 0.36 -8.31 8.11
C SER A 202 -0.36 -9.65 8.20
N THR A 203 0.27 -10.71 7.71
CA THR A 203 -0.24 -12.08 7.82
C THR A 203 0.89 -13.08 8.08
N GLU A 204 0.56 -14.14 8.83
CA GLU A 204 1.45 -15.27 9.11
C GLU A 204 1.78 -16.07 7.84
N VAL A 205 0.89 -16.06 6.86
CA VAL A 205 0.97 -16.90 5.65
C VAL A 205 1.36 -16.12 4.40
N ASP A 206 2.09 -15.01 4.56
CA ASP A 206 2.61 -14.24 3.43
C ASP A 206 3.74 -14.99 2.73
N THR A 207 3.52 -15.37 1.48
CA THR A 207 4.48 -16.12 0.66
C THR A 207 5.20 -15.23 -0.37
N ILE A 208 4.82 -13.96 -0.44
CA ILE A 208 5.41 -13.00 -1.37
C ILE A 208 6.46 -12.15 -0.67
N TRP A 209 6.14 -11.72 0.54
CA TRP A 209 6.94 -10.78 1.31
C TRP A 209 6.90 -11.13 2.81
N PRO A 210 7.96 -10.93 3.60
CA PRO A 210 7.93 -11.17 5.04
C PRO A 210 7.20 -10.04 5.77
N SER A 211 5.89 -9.90 5.51
CA SER A 211 5.10 -8.77 5.99
C SER A 211 4.97 -8.73 7.51
N LYS A 212 4.87 -9.89 8.18
CA LYS A 212 4.86 -9.97 9.64
C LYS A 212 6.17 -9.40 10.23
N GLU A 213 7.33 -9.94 9.81
CA GLU A 213 8.63 -9.44 10.24
C GLU A 213 8.78 -7.95 9.93
N SER A 214 8.30 -7.52 8.77
CA SER A 214 8.35 -6.11 8.38
C SER A 214 7.56 -5.22 9.34
N CYS A 215 6.33 -5.58 9.65
CA CYS A 215 5.51 -4.83 10.61
C CYS A 215 6.08 -4.84 12.02
N GLU A 216 6.63 -5.98 12.49
CA GLU A 216 7.29 -6.09 13.79
C GLU A 216 8.50 -5.14 13.88
N LYS A 217 9.34 -5.07 12.83
CA LYS A 217 10.48 -4.14 12.76
C LYS A 217 10.07 -2.68 12.70
N LEU A 218 8.99 -2.37 11.95
CA LEU A 218 8.45 -1.01 11.91
C LEU A 218 7.86 -0.61 13.26
N GLN A 219 7.13 -1.52 13.92
CA GLN A 219 6.61 -1.33 15.27
C GLN A 219 7.73 -1.07 16.30
N GLU A 220 8.76 -1.95 16.33
CA GLU A 220 9.93 -1.79 17.19
C GLU A 220 10.57 -0.42 16.96
N ARG A 221 10.71 0.02 15.70
CA ARG A 221 11.30 1.31 15.37
C ARG A 221 10.46 2.49 15.87
N LEU A 222 9.15 2.42 15.82
CA LEU A 222 8.26 3.41 16.42
C LEU A 222 8.41 3.45 17.94
N ASP A 223 8.40 2.28 18.58
CA ASP A 223 8.50 2.15 20.04
C ASP A 223 9.84 2.69 20.59
N VAL A 224 10.97 2.34 19.96
CA VAL A 224 12.31 2.77 20.43
C VAL A 224 12.60 4.25 20.17
N ASN A 225 11.83 4.91 19.30
CA ASN A 225 11.96 6.34 19.02
C ASN A 225 10.89 7.19 19.72
N ASP A 226 10.17 6.62 20.71
CA ASP A 226 9.13 7.33 21.47
C ASP A 226 8.12 8.03 20.54
N PHE A 227 7.62 7.31 19.51
CA PHE A 227 6.75 7.87 18.48
C PHE A 227 5.48 8.50 19.09
N ALA A 228 5.27 9.77 18.80
CA ALA A 228 4.27 10.59 19.48
C ALA A 228 2.81 10.31 19.09
N TYR A 229 2.58 9.56 18.02
CA TYR A 229 1.24 9.33 17.47
C TYR A 229 0.76 7.91 17.77
N PRO A 230 -0.57 7.67 17.83
CA PRO A 230 -1.12 6.32 17.92
C PRO A 230 -0.57 5.42 16.80
N HIS A 231 -0.17 4.21 17.15
CA HIS A 231 0.23 3.21 16.17
C HIS A 231 -0.23 1.82 16.58
N LYS A 232 -0.55 0.98 15.60
CA LYS A 232 -1.07 -0.37 15.83
C LYS A 232 -0.66 -1.31 14.71
N HIS A 233 -0.25 -2.52 15.07
CA HIS A 233 -0.04 -3.62 14.15
C HIS A 233 -1.05 -4.74 14.41
N ILE A 234 -1.68 -5.25 13.35
CA ILE A 234 -2.59 -6.41 13.40
C ILE A 234 -2.07 -7.45 12.43
N CYS A 235 -1.76 -8.65 12.95
CA CYS A 235 -1.33 -9.80 12.16
C CYS A 235 -2.47 -10.81 12.05
N PHE A 236 -2.83 -11.21 10.82
CA PHE A 236 -3.85 -12.20 10.54
C PHE A 236 -3.24 -13.60 10.35
N GLU A 237 -4.01 -14.65 10.61
CA GLU A 237 -3.52 -16.02 10.55
C GLU A 237 -3.72 -16.69 9.17
N HIS A 238 -4.77 -16.32 8.44
CA HIS A 238 -5.22 -17.06 7.26
C HIS A 238 -5.27 -16.23 5.97
N ILE A 239 -5.60 -14.94 6.05
CA ILE A 239 -5.64 -14.05 4.88
C ILE A 239 -4.27 -14.01 4.20
N SER A 240 -4.26 -14.15 2.88
CA SER A 240 -3.02 -14.13 2.10
C SER A 240 -2.44 -12.73 1.93
N HIS A 241 -1.35 -12.63 1.15
CA HIS A 241 -0.81 -11.34 0.68
C HIS A 241 -1.86 -10.43 -0.01
N MET A 242 -2.97 -11.00 -0.48
CA MET A 242 -4.03 -10.23 -1.14
C MET A 242 -4.97 -9.58 -0.12
N MET A 243 -4.46 -8.57 0.61
CA MET A 243 -5.19 -7.82 1.65
C MET A 243 -6.10 -6.75 1.05
N LEU A 244 -7.11 -7.19 0.30
CA LEU A 244 -8.21 -6.37 -0.18
C LEU A 244 -9.49 -6.81 0.51
N GLU A 245 -10.35 -5.88 0.87
CA GLU A 245 -11.65 -6.15 1.53
C GLU A 245 -12.56 -6.99 0.63
N ASN A 246 -12.45 -6.79 -0.68
CA ASN A 246 -13.18 -7.56 -1.68
C ASN A 246 -12.24 -8.15 -2.73
N CYS A 247 -11.81 -9.38 -2.52
CA CYS A 247 -10.94 -10.13 -3.45
C CYS A 247 -11.70 -10.93 -4.51
N GLY A 248 -13.00 -11.13 -4.34
CA GLY A 248 -13.80 -12.01 -5.18
C GLY A 248 -13.51 -13.50 -4.98
N ALA A 249 -14.46 -14.36 -5.35
CA ALA A 249 -14.40 -15.81 -5.11
C ALA A 249 -13.30 -16.54 -5.91
N ALA A 250 -12.75 -15.92 -6.94
CA ALA A 250 -11.75 -16.55 -7.79
C ALA A 250 -10.36 -16.66 -7.14
N ILE A 251 -10.08 -15.91 -6.08
CA ILE A 251 -8.77 -15.91 -5.40
C ILE A 251 -8.35 -17.30 -4.92
N LYS A 252 -9.29 -18.11 -4.46
CA LYS A 252 -9.05 -19.49 -4.00
C LYS A 252 -8.46 -20.44 -5.06
N TYR A 253 -8.52 -20.08 -6.34
CA TYR A 253 -7.91 -20.89 -7.40
C TYR A 253 -6.42 -20.59 -7.58
N PHE A 254 -5.94 -19.46 -7.07
CA PHE A 254 -4.58 -18.98 -7.25
C PHE A 254 -3.75 -18.97 -5.96
N ILE A 255 -4.41 -18.97 -4.79
CA ILE A 255 -3.74 -18.84 -3.50
C ILE A 255 -4.14 -19.98 -2.57
N LYS A 256 -3.13 -20.64 -2.00
CA LYS A 256 -3.29 -21.87 -1.22
C LYS A 256 -4.07 -21.64 0.08
N SER A 257 -3.74 -20.62 0.87
CA SER A 257 -4.44 -20.28 2.12
C SER A 257 -5.92 -19.97 1.88
N GLU A 258 -6.24 -19.20 0.85
CA GLU A 258 -7.61 -18.88 0.44
C GLU A 258 -8.43 -20.10 0.01
N LYS A 259 -7.74 -21.13 -0.50
CA LYS A 259 -8.36 -22.41 -0.84
C LYS A 259 -8.58 -23.29 0.40
N GLN A 260 -7.62 -23.29 1.33
CA GLN A 260 -7.66 -24.13 2.52
C GLN A 260 -8.60 -23.59 3.60
N PHE A 261 -8.61 -22.27 3.77
CA PHE A 261 -9.32 -21.55 4.84
C PHE A 261 -10.23 -20.43 4.29
N PRO A 262 -11.15 -20.73 3.35
CA PRO A 262 -11.92 -19.69 2.66
C PRO A 262 -12.86 -18.91 3.59
N GLN A 263 -13.37 -19.54 4.64
CA GLN A 263 -14.27 -18.89 5.60
C GLN A 263 -13.49 -17.99 6.58
N GLU A 264 -12.37 -18.47 7.06
CA GLU A 264 -11.45 -17.74 7.94
C GLU A 264 -10.90 -16.51 7.24
N CYS A 265 -10.40 -16.64 6.00
CA CYS A 265 -9.95 -15.54 5.18
C CYS A 265 -11.06 -14.50 4.96
N ALA A 266 -12.30 -14.95 4.72
CA ALA A 266 -13.42 -14.02 4.54
C ALA A 266 -13.73 -13.25 5.83
N LYS A 267 -13.72 -13.93 7.01
CA LYS A 267 -13.91 -13.28 8.30
C LYS A 267 -12.81 -12.28 8.62
N GLU A 268 -11.54 -12.66 8.39
CA GLU A 268 -10.39 -11.78 8.61
C GLU A 268 -10.45 -10.53 7.74
N ARG A 269 -10.92 -10.63 6.46
CA ARG A 269 -11.14 -9.46 5.61
C ARG A 269 -12.20 -8.51 6.15
N VAL A 270 -13.28 -9.05 6.71
CA VAL A 270 -14.31 -8.22 7.36
C VAL A 270 -13.70 -7.49 8.57
N VAL A 271 -12.95 -8.19 9.41
CA VAL A 271 -12.26 -7.59 10.56
C VAL A 271 -11.27 -6.52 10.10
N MET A 272 -10.46 -6.80 9.07
CA MET A 272 -9.52 -5.84 8.51
C MET A 272 -10.22 -4.55 8.07
N GLY A 273 -11.32 -4.69 7.31
CA GLY A 273 -12.11 -3.52 6.86
C GLY A 273 -12.71 -2.74 8.04
N GLN A 274 -13.25 -3.43 9.04
CA GLN A 274 -13.79 -2.80 10.26
C GLN A 274 -12.69 -2.04 11.03
N GLU A 275 -11.51 -2.61 11.17
CA GLU A 275 -10.37 -1.95 11.83
C GLU A 275 -9.88 -0.73 11.05
N CYS A 276 -9.88 -0.77 9.70
CA CYS A 276 -9.60 0.40 8.88
C CYS A 276 -10.61 1.54 9.14
N ILE A 277 -11.90 1.23 9.07
CA ILE A 277 -12.97 2.23 9.28
C ILE A 277 -12.89 2.81 10.68
N LYS A 278 -12.74 1.94 11.70
CA LYS A 278 -12.60 2.35 13.10
C LYS A 278 -11.38 3.26 13.30
N TRP A 279 -10.24 2.92 12.69
CA TRP A 279 -9.04 3.75 12.75
C TRP A 279 -9.27 5.14 12.17
N ILE A 280 -9.91 5.20 11.00
CA ILE A 280 -10.20 6.46 10.30
C ILE A 280 -11.21 7.31 11.07
N GLU A 281 -12.22 6.73 11.72
CA GLU A 281 -13.30 7.50 12.35
C GLU A 281 -13.04 7.82 13.84
N GLU A 282 -12.31 6.96 14.57
CA GLU A 282 -12.14 7.07 16.01
C GLU A 282 -10.73 7.48 16.46
N VAL A 283 -9.69 7.18 15.66
CA VAL A 283 -8.29 7.43 16.03
C VAL A 283 -7.71 8.64 15.31
N TRP A 284 -8.09 8.83 14.03
CA TRP A 284 -7.62 9.93 13.19
C TRP A 284 -8.46 11.21 13.26
#